data_6fa3af98b9e915d2cbfbeac9b1dffbbe
#
_entry.id   6fa3af98b9e915d2cbfbeac9b1dffbbe
#
_cell.length_a   1.000
_cell.length_b   1.000
_cell.length_c   1.000
_cell.angle_alpha   90.00
_cell.angle_beta   90.00
_cell.angle_gamma   90.00
#
_symmetry.space_group_name_H-M   'P 1'
#
loop_
_entity.id
_entity.type
_entity.pdbx_description
1 polymer ?
#
loop_
_entity_poly.entity_id
_entity_poly.type
_entity_poly.pdbx_seq_one_letter_code
_entity_poly.pdbx_strand_id
1 'polypeptide(L)'
;MPRKGYPTEFRRRALDLLATGRKVVDVARDLGISDQTLYSWRRQARIDAGVEPGLTSAERAELQRARRRITELETELAVHRRAAELLKEGTNPKVGSRRSK
;
A
#
# COMPACT_ATOMS: atom_id res chain seq x y z
N MET A 1 -5.98 -12.77 10.18
CA MET A 1 -6.25 -12.36 9.80
C MET A 1 -6.40 -11.57 9.32
N PRO A 2 -6.55 -11.29 9.01
CA PRO A 2 -6.59 -10.36 8.48
C PRO A 2 -7.21 -9.44 8.40
N ARG A 3 -7.22 -8.87 8.53
CA ARG A 3 -7.71 -8.04 8.44
C ARG A 3 -7.74 -7.31 7.57
N LYS A 4 -7.75 -7.36 7.04
CA LYS A 4 -7.69 -6.69 6.15
C LYS A 4 -8.71 -5.94 5.88
N GLY A 5 -9.06 -5.60 5.25
CA GLY A 5 -10.13 -4.75 4.98
C GLY A 5 -11.43 -5.45 4.85
N TYR A 6 -12.47 -4.70 4.83
CA TYR A 6 -13.79 -5.24 4.63
C TYR A 6 -14.13 -5.22 3.15
N PRO A 7 -15.05 -6.08 2.70
CA PRO A 7 -15.45 -6.07 1.29
C PRO A 7 -16.02 -4.73 0.89
N THR A 8 -15.87 -4.40 -0.38
CA THR A 8 -16.35 -3.14 -0.92
C THR A 8 -17.86 -2.98 -0.70
N GLU A 9 -18.60 -4.04 -0.86
CA GLU A 9 -20.04 -4.01 -0.67
C GLU A 9 -20.43 -3.64 0.74
N PHE A 10 -19.69 -4.19 1.70
CA PHE A 10 -19.93 -3.90 3.10
C PHE A 10 -19.69 -2.43 3.39
N ARG A 11 -18.59 -1.90 2.86
CA ARG A 11 -18.26 -0.49 3.05
C ARG A 11 -19.32 0.41 2.43
N ARG A 12 -19.78 0.03 1.26
CA ARG A 12 -20.80 0.81 0.57
C ARG A 12 -22.08 0.84 1.37
N ARG A 13 -22.48 -0.31 1.92
CA ARG A 13 -23.68 -0.37 2.72
C ARG A 13 -23.56 0.49 3.96
N ALA A 14 -22.40 0.47 4.61
CA ALA A 14 -22.17 1.31 5.78
C ALA A 14 -22.31 2.79 5.43
N LEU A 15 -21.75 3.19 4.29
CA LEU A 15 -21.84 4.58 3.88
C LEU A 15 -23.26 4.97 3.50
N ASP A 16 -24.00 4.04 2.90
CA ASP A 16 -25.39 4.29 2.58
C ASP A 16 -26.22 4.54 3.83
N LEU A 17 -25.94 3.77 4.87
CA LEU A 17 -26.65 3.96 6.13
C LEU A 17 -26.35 5.32 6.73
N LEU A 18 -25.12 5.77 6.62
CA LEU A 18 -24.76 7.10 7.10
C LEU A 18 -25.49 8.18 6.30
N ALA A 19 -25.65 7.94 4.99
CA ALA A 19 -26.32 8.91 4.13
C ALA A 19 -27.79 9.09 4.50
N THR A 20 -28.37 8.12 5.20
CA THR A 20 -29.76 8.26 5.64
C THR A 20 -29.89 9.12 6.88
N GLY A 21 -28.76 9.60 7.42
CA GLY A 21 -28.78 10.48 8.58
C GLY A 21 -28.50 9.82 9.89
N ARG A 22 -28.15 8.55 9.87
CA ARG A 22 -27.83 7.84 11.12
C ARG A 22 -26.47 8.28 11.62
N LYS A 23 -26.29 8.21 12.92
CA LYS A 23 -25.02 8.60 13.53
C LYS A 23 -23.96 7.52 13.32
N VAL A 24 -22.72 7.96 13.19
CA VAL A 24 -21.61 7.03 13.00
C VAL A 24 -21.56 6.00 14.12
N VAL A 25 -21.73 6.44 15.36
CA VAL A 25 -21.65 5.53 16.50
C VAL A 25 -22.69 4.43 16.40
N ASP A 26 -23.90 4.79 16.01
CA ASP A 26 -24.99 3.82 15.91
C ASP A 26 -24.77 2.82 14.79
N VAL A 27 -24.35 3.31 13.63
CA VAL A 27 -24.10 2.43 12.49
C VAL A 27 -22.93 1.50 12.78
N ALA A 28 -21.89 2.04 13.40
CA ALA A 28 -20.73 1.24 13.72
C ALA A 28 -21.09 0.10 14.67
N ARG A 29 -21.91 0.44 15.68
CA ARG A 29 -22.33 -0.57 16.64
C ARG A 29 -23.16 -1.65 15.96
N ASP A 30 -24.10 -1.24 15.11
CA ASP A 30 -24.96 -2.20 14.42
C ASP A 30 -24.17 -3.11 13.50
N LEU A 31 -23.14 -2.59 12.88
CA LEU A 31 -22.34 -3.38 11.93
C LEU A 31 -21.17 -4.10 12.58
N GLY A 32 -20.92 -3.83 13.86
CA GLY A 32 -19.84 -4.50 14.57
C GLY A 32 -18.46 -4.02 14.17
N ILE A 33 -18.33 -2.76 13.80
CA ILE A 33 -17.02 -2.20 13.42
C ILE A 33 -16.74 -1.00 14.34
N SER A 34 -15.49 -0.55 14.33
CA SER A 34 -15.13 0.57 15.18
C SER A 34 -15.62 1.88 14.58
N ASP A 35 -15.86 2.84 15.46
CA ASP A 35 -16.24 4.19 15.04
C ASP A 35 -15.18 4.77 14.13
N GLN A 36 -13.93 4.56 14.49
CA GLN A 36 -12.84 5.09 13.73
C GLN A 36 -12.76 4.57 12.33
N THR A 37 -13.05 3.29 12.16
CA THR A 37 -13.08 2.70 10.83
C THR A 37 -14.16 3.40 9.99
N LEU A 38 -15.32 3.60 10.57
CA LEU A 38 -16.42 4.20 9.84
C LEU A 38 -16.16 5.67 9.54
N TYR A 39 -15.56 6.40 10.48
CA TYR A 39 -15.18 7.79 10.23
C TYR A 39 -14.17 7.87 9.10
N SER A 40 -13.23 6.93 9.08
CA SER A 40 -12.22 6.88 8.04
C SER A 40 -12.85 6.64 6.68
N TRP A 41 -13.79 5.71 6.60
CA TRP A 41 -14.48 5.43 5.34
C TRP A 41 -15.28 6.64 4.86
N ARG A 42 -15.96 7.31 5.78
CA ARG A 42 -16.76 8.47 5.41
C ARG A 42 -15.86 9.60 4.89
N ARG A 43 -14.74 9.80 5.57
CA ARG A 43 -13.84 10.84 5.14
C ARG A 43 -13.26 10.53 3.76
N GLN A 44 -12.87 9.29 3.53
CA GLN A 44 -12.33 8.92 2.23
C GLN A 44 -13.39 9.10 1.13
N ALA A 45 -14.64 8.79 1.44
CA ALA A 45 -15.71 8.97 0.47
C ALA A 45 -15.87 10.44 0.12
N ARG A 46 -15.71 11.32 1.11
CA ARG A 46 -15.81 12.76 0.86
C ARG A 46 -14.65 13.25 0.03
N ILE A 47 -13.47 12.73 0.29
CA ILE A 47 -12.30 13.09 -0.50
C ILE A 47 -12.50 12.63 -1.94
N ASP A 48 -12.99 11.41 -2.12
CA ASP A 48 -13.22 10.88 -3.46
C ASP A 48 -14.29 11.66 -4.21
N ALA A 49 -15.22 12.23 -3.48
CA ALA A 49 -16.28 13.04 -4.08
C ALA A 49 -15.85 14.49 -4.32
N GLY A 50 -14.64 14.85 -3.89
CA GLY A 50 -14.15 16.21 -4.08
C GLY A 50 -14.65 17.19 -3.04
N VAL A 51 -15.26 16.71 -1.96
CA VAL A 51 -15.80 17.60 -0.93
C VAL A 51 -14.73 18.01 0.08
N GLU A 52 -13.76 17.13 0.29
CA GLU A 52 -12.64 17.42 1.20
C GLU A 52 -11.34 17.25 0.47
N PRO A 53 -10.31 18.01 0.85
CA PRO A 53 -8.98 17.84 0.26
C PRO A 53 -8.32 16.58 0.77
N GLY A 54 -7.53 15.95 -0.07
CA GLY A 54 -6.81 14.76 0.30
C GLY A 54 -6.58 13.89 -0.92
N LEU A 55 -5.88 12.79 -0.72
CA LEU A 55 -5.62 11.86 -1.80
C LEU A 55 -6.85 10.99 -2.02
N THR A 56 -7.30 10.92 -3.25
CA THR A 56 -8.41 10.05 -3.58
C THR A 56 -7.98 8.60 -3.49
N SER A 57 -8.94 7.70 -3.47
CA SER A 57 -8.65 6.28 -3.44
C SER A 57 -7.82 5.88 -4.65
N ALA A 58 -8.12 6.44 -5.81
CA ALA A 58 -7.37 6.15 -7.03
C ALA A 58 -5.92 6.62 -6.91
N GLU A 59 -5.73 7.81 -6.35
CA GLU A 59 -4.39 8.35 -6.17
C GLU A 59 -3.59 7.54 -5.17
N ARG A 60 -4.25 7.08 -4.12
CA ARG A 60 -3.58 6.25 -3.14
C ARG A 60 -3.14 4.93 -3.74
N ALA A 61 -3.99 4.34 -4.56
CA ALA A 61 -3.66 3.09 -5.22
C ALA A 61 -2.47 3.28 -6.17
N GLU A 62 -2.48 4.41 -6.87
CA GLU A 62 -1.40 4.72 -7.80
C GLU A 62 -0.08 4.91 -7.04
N LEU A 63 -0.14 5.63 -5.94
CA LEU A 63 1.04 5.85 -5.12
C LEU A 63 1.60 4.52 -4.61
N GLN A 64 0.72 3.64 -4.20
CA GLN A 64 1.14 2.35 -3.69
C GLN A 64 1.79 1.50 -4.78
N ARG A 65 1.24 1.55 -5.99
CA ARG A 65 1.83 0.85 -7.12
C ARG A 65 3.20 1.41 -7.45
N ALA A 66 3.33 2.75 -7.39
CA ALA A 66 4.62 3.39 -7.66
C ALA A 66 5.65 2.98 -6.62
N ARG A 67 5.26 2.95 -5.37
CA ARG A 67 6.18 2.55 -4.30
C ARG A 67 6.64 1.11 -4.47
N ARG A 68 5.72 0.25 -4.86
CA ARG A 68 6.06 -1.14 -5.10
C ARG A 68 7.04 -1.27 -6.25
N ARG A 69 6.81 -0.48 -7.31
CA ARG A 69 7.69 -0.50 -8.46
C ARG A 69 9.08 0.00 -8.10
N ILE A 70 9.15 1.02 -7.27
CA ILE A 70 10.44 1.53 -6.80
C ILE A 70 11.20 0.43 -6.05
N THR A 71 10.52 -0.28 -5.17
CA THR A 71 11.15 -1.36 -4.41
C THR A 71 11.65 -2.45 -5.34
N GLU A 72 10.86 -2.81 -6.35
CA GLU A 72 11.28 -3.81 -7.33
C GLU A 72 12.53 -3.37 -8.08
N LEU A 73 12.53 -2.10 -8.51
CA LEU A 73 13.66 -1.58 -9.25
C LEU A 73 14.90 -1.50 -8.40
N GLU A 74 14.73 -1.13 -7.13
CA GLU A 74 15.86 -1.08 -6.22
C GLU A 74 16.44 -2.46 -5.99
N THR A 75 15.59 -3.45 -5.89
CA THR A 75 16.03 -4.83 -5.72
C THR A 75 16.77 -5.30 -6.97
N GLU A 76 16.22 -5.01 -8.14
CA GLU A 76 16.87 -5.37 -9.38
C GLU A 76 18.23 -4.73 -9.49
N LEU A 77 18.29 -3.46 -9.14
CA LEU A 77 19.54 -2.73 -9.21
C LEU A 77 20.57 -3.35 -8.28
N ALA A 78 20.15 -3.71 -7.07
CA ALA A 78 21.07 -4.31 -6.11
C ALA A 78 21.60 -5.65 -6.64
N VAL A 79 20.72 -6.43 -7.27
CA VAL A 79 21.13 -7.70 -7.85
C VAL A 79 22.16 -7.49 -8.96
N HIS A 80 21.89 -6.53 -9.83
CA HIS A 80 22.80 -6.24 -10.94
C HIS A 80 24.14 -5.73 -10.43
N ARG A 81 24.13 -4.90 -9.42
CA ARG A 81 25.35 -4.40 -8.84
C ARG A 81 26.18 -5.52 -8.24
N ARG A 82 25.50 -6.41 -7.53
CA ARG A 82 26.20 -7.52 -6.93
C ARG A 82 26.79 -8.45 -7.98
N ALA A 83 26.02 -8.69 -9.05
CA ALA A 83 26.51 -9.51 -10.14
C ALA A 83 27.74 -8.88 -10.79
N ALA A 84 27.69 -7.56 -10.99
CA ALA A 84 28.82 -6.85 -11.59
C ALA A 84 30.04 -6.94 -10.69
N GLU A 85 29.87 -6.81 -9.40
CA GLU A 85 30.97 -6.94 -8.47
C GLU A 85 31.60 -8.33 -8.54
N LEU A 86 30.76 -9.33 -8.57
CA LEU A 86 31.26 -10.71 -8.62
C LEU A 86 31.99 -10.98 -9.91
N LEU A 87 31.51 -10.45 -11.02
CA LEU A 87 32.17 -10.63 -12.29
C LEU A 87 33.52 -9.93 -12.28
N LYS A 88 33.55 -8.76 -11.71
CA LYS A 88 34.76 -8.00 -11.63
C LYS A 88 35.81 -8.75 -10.81
N GLU A 89 35.40 -9.33 -9.70
CA GLU A 89 36.30 -10.11 -8.87
C GLU A 89 36.78 -11.33 -9.61
N GLY A 90 35.89 -12.01 -10.32
CA GLY A 90 36.27 -13.19 -11.05
C GLY A 90 37.26 -12.95 -12.17
N THR A 91 37.21 -11.75 -12.74
CA THR A 91 38.12 -11.42 -13.84
C THR A 91 39.39 -10.69 -13.39
N ASN A 92 39.47 -10.37 -12.12
CA ASN A 92 40.63 -9.67 -11.61
C ASN A 92 41.78 -10.67 -11.48
N PRO A 93 42.83 -10.51 -12.25
CA PRO A 93 43.94 -11.48 -12.22
C PRO A 93 44.56 -11.64 -10.85
N LYS A 94 44.64 -10.54 -10.14
CA LYS A 94 45.20 -10.56 -8.84
C LYS A 94 44.46 -11.46 -7.89
N VAL A 95 43.16 -11.37 -7.91
CA VAL A 95 42.32 -12.20 -7.07
C VAL A 95 42.47 -13.66 -7.48
N GLY A 96 42.42 -13.91 -8.75
CA GLY A 96 42.57 -15.24 -9.27
C GLY A 96 43.89 -15.86 -8.89
N SER A 97 44.92 -15.10 -9.02
CA SER A 97 46.23 -15.58 -8.68
C SER A 97 46.33 -15.95 -7.25
N ARG A 98 45.84 -15.13 -6.41
CA ARG A 98 45.90 -15.38 -5.02
C ARG A 98 45.16 -16.63 -4.64
N ARG A 99 44.12 -16.84 -5.25
CA ARG A 99 43.37 -17.93 -4.92
C ARG A 99 43.97 -19.15 -5.32
N SER A 100 44.61 -19.13 -6.35
CA SER A 100 45.18 -20.31 -6.81
C SER A 100 46.23 -20.81 -5.90
N LYS A 101 46.64 -20.14 -4.99
CA LYS A 101 47.61 -20.58 -4.17
C LYS A 101 47.38 -20.96 -3.15
#